data_69cb2fcf645c18229bf7df7253a74b6f
#
_entry.id   69cb2fcf645c18229bf7df7253a74b6f
#
_cell.length_a   1.000
_cell.length_b   1.000
_cell.length_c   1.000
_cell.angle_alpha   90.00
_cell.angle_beta   90.00
_cell.angle_gamma   90.00
#
_symmetry.space_group_name_H-M   'P 1'
#
loop_
_entity.id
_entity.type
_entity.pdbx_description
1 polymer ?
#
loop_
_entity_poly.entity_id
_entity_poly.type
_entity_poly.pdbx_seq_one_letter_code
_entity_poly.pdbx_strand_id
1 'polypeptide(L)'
;MSVTNESPASIADRSSPLSESAQRVAIICGCIVAFTYSANYTNHAPLASALMREFGFNNALAGFLTTGIFLTHAGMQIPGGYLVDRFGSRRMLLIALLWVAAGNFLMAAAGAYWQLLFCKIFTGMGTGICFVGGARYIHEGCRGPRLNVAQGFFGGSIQLGAGFVIFAVPQIYKLAGWRATFLVCAGMVLIAAVIWIAKSPRVEFPPSPPGKFHLMLLAPQLWLLGLFQMATFGISVVVGSWVVVLLVKVMKVPITRAGMIGSLVLLLGIVSRPLGGLLRQHMGIRPLFAGSLLMVSLGCFLFLPSSISLPTALTAVVLVGIGIGMPYAAMFSRAAKLFPGRAAAAMGFVNMLGIIMILGGAPLVGHLADLTGSFKTSFAVLGGFTLASCALVPLIDREDPAPRAVQPGN
;
A
#
# COMPACT_ATOMS: atom_id res chain seq x y z
N MET A 1 -0.81 -37.29 -32.67
CA MET A 1 -1.07 -35.93 -32.15
C MET A 1 0.18 -35.47 -31.40
N SER A 2 1.04 -34.70 -32.06
CA SER A 2 2.27 -34.17 -31.47
C SER A 2 1.93 -33.02 -30.57
N VAL A 3 2.09 -33.19 -29.25
CA VAL A 3 2.06 -32.10 -28.27
C VAL A 3 3.36 -31.33 -28.46
N THR A 4 3.29 -30.16 -29.09
CA THR A 4 4.41 -29.24 -29.17
C THR A 4 4.70 -28.71 -27.77
N ASN A 5 5.83 -29.11 -27.22
CA ASN A 5 6.37 -28.63 -25.93
C ASN A 5 6.94 -27.24 -26.13
N GLU A 6 6.07 -26.22 -26.18
CA GLU A 6 6.50 -24.82 -26.24
C GLU A 6 7.07 -24.40 -24.88
N SER A 7 8.31 -23.92 -24.88
CA SER A 7 8.96 -23.45 -23.66
C SER A 7 8.23 -22.25 -23.03
N PRO A 8 8.21 -22.11 -21.68
CA PRO A 8 7.54 -20.99 -21.01
C PRO A 8 8.01 -19.60 -21.46
N ALA A 9 9.21 -19.50 -22.02
CA ALA A 9 9.77 -18.26 -22.58
C ALA A 9 9.06 -17.81 -23.88
N SER A 10 8.49 -18.72 -24.67
CA SER A 10 7.82 -18.39 -25.94
C SER A 10 6.42 -17.79 -25.72
N ILE A 11 5.79 -18.06 -24.59
CA ILE A 11 4.44 -17.53 -24.24
C ILE A 11 4.53 -16.09 -23.73
N ALA A 12 5.66 -15.71 -23.11
CA ALA A 12 5.88 -14.36 -22.59
C ALA A 12 6.09 -13.30 -23.71
N ASP A 13 6.40 -13.73 -24.92
CA ASP A 13 6.75 -12.85 -26.05
C ASP A 13 5.56 -12.53 -26.99
N ARG A 14 4.42 -13.15 -26.80
CA ARG A 14 3.28 -13.04 -27.73
C ARG A 14 2.37 -11.81 -27.54
N SER A 15 2.48 -11.03 -26.45
CA SER A 15 1.75 -9.78 -26.33
C SER A 15 2.60 -8.63 -26.87
N SER A 16 2.20 -7.99 -27.96
CA SER A 16 2.84 -6.76 -28.43
C SER A 16 2.84 -5.72 -27.30
N PRO A 17 4.01 -5.13 -26.96
CA PRO A 17 4.06 -4.15 -25.89
C PRO A 17 3.16 -2.96 -26.24
N LEU A 18 2.46 -2.42 -25.25
CA LEU A 18 1.72 -1.17 -25.41
C LEU A 18 2.68 -0.09 -25.97
N SER A 19 2.19 0.74 -26.90
CA SER A 19 2.93 1.90 -27.35
C SER A 19 3.30 2.80 -26.18
N GLU A 20 4.32 3.63 -26.29
CA GLU A 20 4.74 4.52 -25.21
C GLU A 20 3.61 5.44 -24.71
N SER A 21 2.82 5.95 -25.62
CA SER A 21 1.64 6.76 -25.28
C SER A 21 0.60 5.96 -24.49
N ALA A 22 0.32 4.73 -24.90
CA ALA A 22 -0.59 3.84 -24.19
C ALA A 22 -0.05 3.44 -22.81
N GLN A 23 1.27 3.21 -22.65
CA GLN A 23 1.88 2.98 -21.34
C GLN A 23 1.69 4.18 -20.39
N ARG A 24 1.89 5.41 -20.88
CA ARG A 24 1.65 6.64 -20.08
C ARG A 24 0.20 6.72 -19.64
N VAL A 25 -0.75 6.45 -20.53
CA VAL A 25 -2.19 6.45 -20.19
C VAL A 25 -2.51 5.35 -19.18
N ALA A 26 -1.91 4.15 -19.31
CA ALA A 26 -2.08 3.07 -18.35
C ALA A 26 -1.58 3.47 -16.96
N ILE A 27 -0.42 4.12 -16.86
CA ILE A 27 0.13 4.62 -15.61
C ILE A 27 -0.82 5.63 -14.96
N ILE A 28 -1.28 6.62 -15.72
CA ILE A 28 -2.21 7.66 -15.22
C ILE A 28 -3.50 7.01 -14.71
N CYS A 29 -4.11 6.11 -15.48
CA CYS A 29 -5.32 5.41 -15.07
C CYS A 29 -5.11 4.57 -13.81
N GLY A 30 -3.98 3.84 -13.73
CA GLY A 30 -3.61 3.09 -12.53
C GLY A 30 -3.40 3.99 -11.30
N CYS A 31 -2.76 5.13 -11.47
CA CYS A 31 -2.56 6.13 -10.41
C CYS A 31 -3.89 6.74 -9.93
N ILE A 32 -4.84 7.01 -10.83
CA ILE A 32 -6.18 7.48 -10.48
C ILE A 32 -6.91 6.42 -9.64
N VAL A 33 -6.84 5.15 -10.03
CA VAL A 33 -7.41 4.05 -9.24
C VAL A 33 -6.76 3.98 -7.87
N ALA A 34 -5.41 4.06 -7.81
CA ALA A 34 -4.65 4.01 -6.57
C ALA A 34 -5.02 5.12 -5.59
N PHE A 35 -5.05 6.36 -6.09
CA PHE A 35 -5.49 7.54 -5.34
C PHE A 35 -6.92 7.36 -4.81
N THR A 36 -7.82 6.94 -5.68
CA THR A 36 -9.25 6.88 -5.38
C THR A 36 -9.58 5.82 -4.35
N TYR A 37 -9.08 4.58 -4.49
CA TYR A 37 -9.40 3.56 -3.50
C TYR A 37 -8.74 3.84 -2.14
N SER A 38 -7.53 4.37 -2.13
CA SER A 38 -6.83 4.67 -0.88
C SER A 38 -7.48 5.82 -0.12
N ALA A 39 -7.99 6.81 -0.82
CA ALA A 39 -8.83 7.85 -0.22
C ALA A 39 -10.04 7.24 0.51
N ASN A 40 -10.59 6.15 0.01
CA ASN A 40 -11.81 5.56 0.53
C ASN A 40 -11.61 4.60 1.71
N TYR A 41 -10.40 4.07 1.96
CA TYR A 41 -10.21 3.29 3.18
C TYR A 41 -9.96 4.14 4.42
N THR A 42 -9.50 5.38 4.30
CA THR A 42 -9.25 6.26 5.44
C THR A 42 -10.26 7.39 5.63
N ASN A 43 -11.26 7.55 4.74
CA ASN A 43 -12.19 8.67 4.73
C ASN A 43 -13.08 8.82 5.98
N HIS A 44 -13.23 7.78 6.80
CA HIS A 44 -13.97 7.84 8.07
C HIS A 44 -13.12 8.42 9.22
N ALA A 45 -11.80 8.29 9.16
CA ALA A 45 -10.93 8.65 10.28
C ALA A 45 -11.06 10.14 10.69
N PRO A 46 -11.06 11.12 9.77
CA PRO A 46 -11.29 12.51 10.15
C PRO A 46 -12.70 12.82 10.66
N LEU A 47 -13.66 11.92 10.41
CA LEU A 47 -15.05 12.03 10.88
C LEU A 47 -15.31 11.32 12.21
N ALA A 48 -14.31 10.61 12.77
CA ALA A 48 -14.50 9.74 13.93
C ALA A 48 -15.25 10.44 15.08
N SER A 49 -14.83 11.66 15.46
CA SER A 49 -15.48 12.42 16.53
C SER A 49 -16.93 12.84 16.20
N ALA A 50 -17.23 13.11 14.93
CA ALA A 50 -18.58 13.44 14.50
C ALA A 50 -19.49 12.22 14.53
N LEU A 51 -18.99 11.08 14.02
CA LEU A 51 -19.72 9.80 14.02
C LEU A 51 -19.93 9.27 15.44
N MET A 52 -18.96 9.42 16.35
CA MET A 52 -19.11 9.07 17.77
C MET A 52 -20.24 9.87 18.43
N ARG A 53 -20.35 11.16 18.15
CA ARG A 53 -21.46 12.00 18.67
C ARG A 53 -22.81 11.62 18.08
N GLU A 54 -22.87 11.36 16.78
CA GLU A 54 -24.11 11.02 16.08
C GLU A 54 -24.69 9.66 16.54
N PHE A 55 -23.83 8.65 16.70
CA PHE A 55 -24.24 7.28 16.95
C PHE A 55 -23.98 6.78 18.39
N GLY A 56 -23.45 7.62 19.27
CA GLY A 56 -23.26 7.32 20.68
C GLY A 56 -22.23 6.23 20.99
N PHE A 57 -21.21 6.03 20.14
CA PHE A 57 -20.20 4.99 20.36
C PHE A 57 -18.87 5.59 20.85
N ASN A 58 -18.01 4.74 21.43
CA ASN A 58 -16.73 5.11 22.04
C ASN A 58 -15.54 5.01 21.07
N ASN A 59 -14.35 5.41 21.55
CA ASN A 59 -13.11 5.36 20.77
C ASN A 59 -12.74 3.94 20.33
N ALA A 60 -13.01 2.91 21.14
CA ALA A 60 -12.73 1.52 20.77
C ALA A 60 -13.54 1.11 19.53
N LEU A 61 -14.83 1.42 19.51
CA LEU A 61 -15.71 1.16 18.37
C LEU A 61 -15.32 1.99 17.14
N ALA A 62 -14.83 3.23 17.33
CA ALA A 62 -14.24 4.02 16.21
C ALA A 62 -13.02 3.31 15.60
N GLY A 63 -12.18 2.70 16.44
CA GLY A 63 -11.05 1.89 16.00
C GLY A 63 -11.46 0.67 15.17
N PHE A 64 -12.57 0.01 15.51
CA PHE A 64 -13.08 -1.13 14.75
C PHE A 64 -13.51 -0.79 13.32
N LEU A 65 -13.91 0.45 13.04
CA LEU A 65 -14.15 0.88 11.65
C LEU A 65 -12.87 0.79 10.81
N THR A 66 -11.74 1.18 11.38
CA THR A 66 -10.42 1.06 10.74
C THR A 66 -9.98 -0.40 10.64
N THR A 67 -10.11 -1.15 11.73
CA THR A 67 -9.77 -2.60 11.74
C THR A 67 -10.63 -3.37 10.74
N GLY A 68 -11.92 -3.11 10.67
CA GLY A 68 -12.85 -3.79 9.77
C GLY A 68 -12.48 -3.62 8.30
N ILE A 69 -12.16 -2.40 7.87
CA ILE A 69 -11.78 -2.17 6.47
C ILE A 69 -10.40 -2.76 6.16
N PHE A 70 -9.40 -2.63 7.04
CA PHE A 70 -8.08 -3.19 6.79
C PHE A 70 -8.05 -4.72 6.85
N LEU A 71 -8.85 -5.34 7.71
CA LEU A 71 -8.98 -6.79 7.80
C LEU A 71 -9.52 -7.38 6.49
N THR A 72 -10.59 -6.80 5.95
CA THR A 72 -11.18 -7.27 4.69
C THR A 72 -10.36 -6.86 3.49
N HIS A 73 -9.70 -5.70 3.50
CA HIS A 73 -8.72 -5.32 2.51
C HIS A 73 -7.57 -6.34 2.46
N ALA A 74 -7.01 -6.75 3.60
CA ALA A 74 -5.99 -7.79 3.68
C ALA A 74 -6.53 -9.16 3.24
N GLY A 75 -7.71 -9.55 3.73
CA GLY A 75 -8.35 -10.82 3.39
C GLY A 75 -8.62 -10.97 1.89
N MET A 76 -8.91 -9.87 1.20
CA MET A 76 -9.13 -9.87 -0.25
C MET A 76 -7.86 -9.80 -1.10
N GLN A 77 -6.67 -9.68 -0.52
CA GLN A 77 -5.42 -9.63 -1.28
C GLN A 77 -5.20 -10.91 -2.11
N ILE A 78 -5.44 -12.06 -1.52
CA ILE A 78 -5.24 -13.36 -2.18
C ILE A 78 -6.45 -13.73 -3.06
N PRO A 79 -7.70 -13.79 -2.56
CA PRO A 79 -8.87 -14.12 -3.39
C PRO A 79 -9.07 -13.10 -4.50
N GLY A 80 -8.91 -11.81 -4.20
CA GLY A 80 -9.00 -10.74 -5.20
C GLY A 80 -7.90 -10.85 -6.25
N GLY A 81 -6.68 -11.18 -5.85
CA GLY A 81 -5.58 -11.48 -6.78
C GLY A 81 -5.92 -12.62 -7.73
N TYR A 82 -6.47 -13.72 -7.20
CA TYR A 82 -6.93 -14.84 -8.03
C TYR A 82 -8.04 -14.43 -9.03
N LEU A 83 -9.00 -13.62 -8.57
CA LEU A 83 -10.06 -13.10 -9.46
C LEU A 83 -9.47 -12.21 -10.56
N VAL A 84 -8.50 -11.35 -10.22
CA VAL A 84 -7.79 -10.50 -11.18
C VAL A 84 -7.00 -11.34 -12.17
N ASP A 85 -6.30 -12.36 -11.70
CA ASP A 85 -5.51 -13.27 -12.55
C ASP A 85 -6.40 -14.09 -13.50
N ARG A 86 -7.64 -14.41 -13.08
CA ARG A 86 -8.60 -15.19 -13.88
C ARG A 86 -9.41 -14.36 -14.85
N PHE A 87 -9.89 -13.18 -14.42
CA PHE A 87 -10.85 -12.37 -15.17
C PHE A 87 -10.25 -11.11 -15.78
N GLY A 88 -8.96 -10.84 -15.52
CA GLY A 88 -8.21 -9.69 -16.01
C GLY A 88 -8.39 -8.43 -15.16
N SER A 89 -7.30 -7.65 -15.04
CA SER A 89 -7.26 -6.45 -14.20
C SER A 89 -8.31 -5.41 -14.60
N ARG A 90 -8.49 -5.18 -15.92
CA ARG A 90 -9.37 -4.10 -16.40
C ARG A 90 -10.81 -4.29 -15.94
N ARG A 91 -11.33 -5.51 -16.06
CA ARG A 91 -12.70 -5.86 -15.66
C ARG A 91 -12.85 -5.85 -14.14
N MET A 92 -11.91 -6.48 -13.45
CA MET A 92 -11.97 -6.58 -11.98
C MET A 92 -11.81 -5.23 -11.28
N LEU A 93 -10.99 -4.32 -11.81
CA LEU A 93 -10.86 -2.96 -11.30
C LEU A 93 -12.15 -2.15 -11.47
N LEU A 94 -12.86 -2.28 -12.59
CA LEU A 94 -14.15 -1.64 -12.75
C LEU A 94 -15.17 -2.15 -11.71
N ILE A 95 -15.28 -3.47 -11.56
CA ILE A 95 -16.16 -4.08 -10.54
C ILE A 95 -15.79 -3.58 -9.15
N ALA A 96 -14.51 -3.56 -8.82
CA ALA A 96 -14.01 -3.12 -7.52
C ALA A 96 -14.28 -1.62 -7.25
N LEU A 97 -14.11 -0.74 -8.26
CA LEU A 97 -14.47 0.67 -8.14
C LEU A 97 -15.96 0.84 -7.86
N LEU A 98 -16.82 0.16 -8.63
CA LEU A 98 -18.28 0.21 -8.41
C LEU A 98 -18.65 -0.32 -7.02
N TRP A 99 -17.95 -1.36 -6.54
CA TRP A 99 -18.12 -1.90 -5.20
C TRP A 99 -17.75 -0.88 -4.12
N VAL A 100 -16.63 -0.18 -4.27
CA VAL A 100 -16.20 0.90 -3.34
C VAL A 100 -17.20 2.06 -3.37
N ALA A 101 -17.72 2.45 -4.55
CA ALA A 101 -18.76 3.47 -4.66
C ALA A 101 -20.02 3.07 -3.91
N ALA A 102 -20.51 1.84 -4.14
CA ALA A 102 -21.68 1.30 -3.44
C ALA A 102 -21.49 1.32 -1.91
N GLY A 103 -20.30 0.92 -1.41
CA GLY A 103 -19.97 0.97 0.01
C GLY A 103 -20.07 2.39 0.60
N ASN A 104 -19.64 3.42 -0.14
CA ASN A 104 -19.75 4.81 0.29
C ASN A 104 -21.21 5.32 0.25
N PHE A 105 -22.02 4.94 -0.74
CA PHE A 105 -23.45 5.26 -0.76
C PHE A 105 -24.17 4.63 0.45
N LEU A 106 -23.88 3.36 0.74
CA LEU A 106 -24.43 2.69 1.92
C LEU A 106 -23.99 3.36 3.22
N MET A 107 -22.75 3.83 3.33
CA MET A 107 -22.27 4.60 4.49
C MET A 107 -23.01 5.91 4.66
N ALA A 108 -23.30 6.63 3.56
CA ALA A 108 -24.08 7.87 3.63
C ALA A 108 -25.53 7.63 4.10
N ALA A 109 -26.09 6.45 3.84
CA ALA A 109 -27.43 6.05 4.25
C ALA A 109 -27.48 5.41 5.66
N ALA A 110 -26.32 5.19 6.31
CA ALA A 110 -26.27 4.52 7.60
C ALA A 110 -27.03 5.29 8.70
N GLY A 111 -27.82 4.57 9.49
CA GLY A 111 -28.55 5.07 10.65
C GLY A 111 -28.08 4.49 11.99
N ALA A 112 -27.08 3.59 11.98
CA ALA A 112 -26.52 2.97 13.18
C ALA A 112 -25.04 2.62 12.99
N TYR A 113 -24.32 2.50 14.12
CA TYR A 113 -22.90 2.14 14.14
C TYR A 113 -22.62 0.82 13.39
N TRP A 114 -23.42 -0.23 13.61
CA TRP A 114 -23.21 -1.54 12.97
C TRP A 114 -23.35 -1.50 11.46
N GLN A 115 -24.18 -0.61 10.95
CA GLN A 115 -24.29 -0.38 9.51
C GLN A 115 -23.02 0.28 8.97
N LEU A 116 -22.46 1.28 9.68
CA LEU A 116 -21.16 1.88 9.32
C LEU A 116 -20.06 0.83 9.30
N LEU A 117 -19.97 -0.03 10.32
CA LEU A 117 -18.98 -1.09 10.40
C LEU A 117 -19.13 -2.09 9.24
N PHE A 118 -20.34 -2.54 8.97
CA PHE A 118 -20.63 -3.40 7.82
C PHE A 118 -20.21 -2.74 6.50
N CYS A 119 -20.57 -1.48 6.29
CA CYS A 119 -20.19 -0.75 5.08
C CYS A 119 -18.67 -0.61 4.94
N LYS A 120 -17.93 -0.45 6.04
CA LYS A 120 -16.46 -0.43 6.03
C LYS A 120 -15.87 -1.79 5.67
N ILE A 121 -16.38 -2.87 6.25
CA ILE A 121 -16.02 -4.25 5.90
C ILE A 121 -16.28 -4.50 4.41
N PHE A 122 -17.47 -4.13 3.94
CA PHE A 122 -17.86 -4.25 2.53
C PHE A 122 -16.93 -3.43 1.61
N THR A 123 -16.66 -2.17 1.94
CA THR A 123 -15.76 -1.29 1.15
C THR A 123 -14.35 -1.87 1.11
N GLY A 124 -13.86 -2.46 2.20
CA GLY A 124 -12.55 -3.07 2.31
C GLY A 124 -12.31 -4.18 1.29
N MET A 125 -13.34 -4.99 1.00
CA MET A 125 -13.25 -6.01 -0.06
C MET A 125 -12.94 -5.39 -1.43
N GLY A 126 -13.65 -4.33 -1.80
CA GLY A 126 -13.43 -3.61 -3.06
C GLY A 126 -12.04 -2.97 -3.12
N THR A 127 -11.60 -2.30 -2.05
CA THR A 127 -10.27 -1.67 -2.00
C THR A 127 -9.13 -2.70 -2.08
N GLY A 128 -9.31 -3.90 -1.52
CA GLY A 128 -8.36 -5.01 -1.65
C GLY A 128 -8.16 -5.44 -3.09
N ILE A 129 -9.25 -5.61 -3.85
CA ILE A 129 -9.19 -5.92 -5.29
C ILE A 129 -8.57 -4.75 -6.08
N CYS A 130 -8.90 -3.49 -5.74
CA CYS A 130 -8.32 -2.31 -6.40
C CYS A 130 -6.79 -2.29 -6.28
N PHE A 131 -6.23 -2.65 -5.10
CA PHE A 131 -4.79 -2.70 -4.91
C PHE A 131 -4.14 -3.74 -5.83
N VAL A 132 -4.54 -5.01 -5.71
CA VAL A 132 -3.89 -6.10 -6.47
C VAL A 132 -4.13 -5.98 -7.97
N GLY A 133 -5.33 -5.56 -8.37
CA GLY A 133 -5.69 -5.33 -9.76
C GLY A 133 -4.92 -4.16 -10.38
N GLY A 134 -4.77 -3.06 -9.64
CA GLY A 134 -4.01 -1.89 -10.08
C GLY A 134 -2.52 -2.18 -10.20
N ALA A 135 -1.92 -2.82 -9.18
CA ALA A 135 -0.52 -3.22 -9.20
C ALA A 135 -0.22 -4.17 -10.38
N ARG A 136 -1.10 -5.15 -10.62
CA ARG A 136 -0.97 -6.05 -11.76
C ARG A 136 -1.16 -5.33 -13.09
N TYR A 137 -2.14 -4.45 -13.21
CA TYR A 137 -2.39 -3.69 -14.44
C TYR A 137 -1.17 -2.87 -14.84
N ILE A 138 -0.52 -2.20 -13.88
CA ILE A 138 0.74 -1.49 -14.11
C ILE A 138 1.85 -2.46 -14.52
N HIS A 139 1.95 -3.62 -13.85
CA HIS A 139 2.98 -4.61 -14.15
C HIS A 139 2.88 -5.14 -15.58
N GLU A 140 1.68 -5.34 -16.07
CA GLU A 140 1.43 -5.88 -17.41
C GLU A 140 1.41 -4.79 -18.49
N GLY A 141 0.97 -3.58 -18.14
CA GLY A 141 0.91 -2.44 -19.07
C GLY A 141 2.27 -1.77 -19.32
N CYS A 142 3.25 -1.98 -18.44
CA CYS A 142 4.56 -1.34 -18.51
C CYS A 142 5.67 -2.39 -18.56
N ARG A 143 6.70 -2.16 -19.37
CA ARG A 143 7.85 -3.06 -19.53
C ARG A 143 9.18 -2.34 -19.36
N GLY A 144 10.23 -3.13 -19.18
CA GLY A 144 11.62 -2.63 -19.07
C GLY A 144 11.84 -1.71 -17.86
N PRO A 145 12.73 -0.72 -17.99
CA PRO A 145 13.08 0.20 -16.90
C PRO A 145 11.91 1.01 -16.37
N ARG A 146 10.91 1.27 -17.21
CA ARG A 146 9.71 2.07 -16.86
C ARG A 146 8.80 1.36 -15.87
N LEU A 147 8.82 0.02 -15.79
CA LEU A 147 7.96 -0.75 -14.89
C LEU A 147 8.13 -0.35 -13.42
N ASN A 148 9.38 -0.29 -12.94
CA ASN A 148 9.63 0.05 -11.53
C ASN A 148 9.22 1.50 -11.22
N VAL A 149 9.43 2.42 -12.15
CA VAL A 149 9.00 3.82 -12.00
C VAL A 149 7.48 3.90 -11.96
N ALA A 150 6.78 3.19 -12.86
CA ALA A 150 5.33 3.13 -12.91
C ALA A 150 4.74 2.54 -11.62
N GLN A 151 5.31 1.45 -11.09
CA GLN A 151 4.94 0.88 -9.80
C GLN A 151 5.20 1.86 -8.64
N GLY A 152 6.29 2.62 -8.71
CA GLY A 152 6.58 3.68 -7.74
C GLY A 152 5.51 4.78 -7.74
N PHE A 153 5.11 5.26 -8.92
CA PHE A 153 4.03 6.25 -9.05
C PHE A 153 2.67 5.71 -8.58
N PHE A 154 2.36 4.46 -8.91
CA PHE A 154 1.17 3.78 -8.39
C PHE A 154 1.17 3.77 -6.86
N GLY A 155 2.29 3.35 -6.25
CA GLY A 155 2.46 3.35 -4.80
C GLY A 155 2.41 4.74 -4.17
N GLY A 156 3.01 5.75 -4.81
CA GLY A 156 2.96 7.16 -4.38
C GLY A 156 1.53 7.71 -4.41
N SER A 157 0.76 7.32 -5.43
CA SER A 157 -0.66 7.72 -5.55
C SER A 157 -1.54 7.15 -4.44
N ILE A 158 -1.21 5.96 -3.89
CA ILE A 158 -1.86 5.40 -2.70
C ILE A 158 -1.64 6.34 -1.49
N GLN A 159 -0.41 6.78 -1.27
CA GLN A 159 -0.10 7.69 -0.16
C GLN A 159 -0.75 9.06 -0.33
N LEU A 160 -0.77 9.55 -1.57
CA LEU A 160 -1.42 10.82 -1.92
C LEU A 160 -2.93 10.76 -1.64
N GLY A 161 -3.61 9.68 -2.03
CA GLY A 161 -5.05 9.52 -1.81
C GLY A 161 -5.41 9.45 -0.31
N ALA A 162 -4.67 8.66 0.45
CA ALA A 162 -4.85 8.56 1.90
C ALA A 162 -4.58 9.90 2.61
N GLY A 163 -3.55 10.64 2.20
CA GLY A 163 -3.24 11.96 2.74
C GLY A 163 -4.26 13.04 2.35
N PHE A 164 -4.69 13.04 1.08
CA PHE A 164 -5.69 13.98 0.57
C PHE A 164 -6.98 13.97 1.37
N VAL A 165 -7.46 12.80 1.74
CA VAL A 165 -8.71 12.66 2.49
C VAL A 165 -8.62 13.25 3.90
N ILE A 166 -7.47 13.15 4.55
CA ILE A 166 -7.26 13.75 5.88
C ILE A 166 -7.46 15.28 5.80
N PHE A 167 -7.08 15.89 4.69
CA PHE A 167 -7.28 17.32 4.45
C PHE A 167 -8.68 17.65 3.95
N ALA A 168 -9.20 16.92 2.95
CA ALA A 168 -10.43 17.28 2.26
C ALA A 168 -11.70 16.99 3.06
N VAL A 169 -11.74 15.84 3.77
CA VAL A 169 -12.92 15.39 4.51
C VAL A 169 -13.40 16.38 5.57
N PRO A 170 -12.54 17.00 6.42
CA PRO A 170 -13.00 17.98 7.38
C PRO A 170 -13.65 19.23 6.74
N GLN A 171 -13.20 19.61 5.54
CA GLN A 171 -13.77 20.76 4.83
C GLN A 171 -15.16 20.43 4.30
N ILE A 172 -15.32 19.28 3.69
CA ILE A 172 -16.63 18.80 3.18
C ILE A 172 -17.61 18.65 4.37
N TYR A 173 -17.14 18.06 5.48
CA TYR A 173 -17.95 17.91 6.70
C TYR A 173 -18.49 19.23 7.22
N LYS A 174 -17.65 20.29 7.28
CA LYS A 174 -18.05 21.62 7.72
C LYS A 174 -19.13 22.24 6.83
N LEU A 175 -19.07 21.97 5.51
CA LEU A 175 -19.98 22.55 4.53
C LEU A 175 -21.32 21.81 4.44
N ALA A 176 -21.31 20.47 4.52
CA ALA A 176 -22.47 19.67 4.14
C ALA A 176 -22.70 18.43 5.04
N GLY A 177 -21.92 18.30 6.13
CA GLY A 177 -22.07 17.21 7.09
C GLY A 177 -21.40 15.90 6.65
N TRP A 178 -21.45 14.89 7.55
CA TRP A 178 -20.71 13.64 7.36
C TRP A 178 -21.30 12.76 6.23
N ARG A 179 -22.63 12.79 6.02
CA ARG A 179 -23.28 12.03 4.93
C ARG A 179 -22.81 12.52 3.56
N ALA A 180 -22.77 13.84 3.37
CA ALA A 180 -22.28 14.43 2.13
C ALA A 180 -20.81 14.07 1.85
N THR A 181 -19.99 13.90 2.88
CA THR A 181 -18.60 13.48 2.73
C THR A 181 -18.51 12.11 2.04
N PHE A 182 -19.32 11.13 2.45
CA PHE A 182 -19.34 9.82 1.81
C PHE A 182 -19.94 9.86 0.40
N LEU A 183 -20.92 10.72 0.14
CA LEU A 183 -21.47 10.94 -1.22
C LEU A 183 -20.41 11.54 -2.16
N VAL A 184 -19.64 12.53 -1.69
CA VAL A 184 -18.53 13.10 -2.47
C VAL A 184 -17.46 12.04 -2.75
N CYS A 185 -17.12 11.20 -1.76
CA CYS A 185 -16.21 10.08 -1.95
C CYS A 185 -16.75 9.06 -2.98
N ALA A 186 -18.06 8.74 -2.92
CA ALA A 186 -18.69 7.89 -3.93
C ALA A 186 -18.62 8.51 -5.33
N GLY A 187 -18.92 9.82 -5.44
CA GLY A 187 -18.82 10.56 -6.70
C GLY A 187 -17.40 10.54 -7.29
N MET A 188 -16.37 10.72 -6.45
CA MET A 188 -14.97 10.61 -6.86
C MET A 188 -14.65 9.22 -7.41
N VAL A 189 -15.16 8.15 -6.78
CA VAL A 189 -14.97 6.77 -7.27
C VAL A 189 -15.69 6.56 -8.62
N LEU A 190 -16.90 7.08 -8.77
CA LEU A 190 -17.65 6.96 -10.04
C LEU A 190 -16.95 7.72 -11.17
N ILE A 191 -16.41 8.91 -10.90
CA ILE A 191 -15.60 9.66 -11.87
C ILE A 191 -14.38 8.83 -12.28
N ALA A 192 -13.68 8.22 -11.32
CA ALA A 192 -12.57 7.33 -11.62
C ALA A 192 -13.00 6.12 -12.45
N ALA A 193 -14.17 5.53 -12.20
CA ALA A 193 -14.72 4.42 -12.97
C ALA A 193 -15.04 4.85 -14.42
N VAL A 194 -15.61 6.04 -14.63
CA VAL A 194 -15.86 6.59 -15.95
C VAL A 194 -14.55 6.83 -16.71
N ILE A 195 -13.56 7.45 -16.08
CA ILE A 195 -12.23 7.64 -16.67
C ILE A 195 -11.61 6.28 -17.01
N TRP A 196 -11.75 5.30 -16.13
CA TRP A 196 -11.24 3.94 -16.33
C TRP A 196 -11.85 3.28 -17.56
N ILE A 197 -13.17 3.33 -17.72
CA ILE A 197 -13.87 2.78 -18.87
C ILE A 197 -13.42 3.47 -20.18
N ALA A 198 -13.35 4.80 -20.15
CA ALA A 198 -13.11 5.62 -21.34
C ALA A 198 -11.66 5.61 -21.80
N LYS A 199 -10.71 5.56 -20.89
CA LYS A 199 -9.30 5.83 -21.19
C LYS A 199 -8.33 4.67 -20.91
N SER A 200 -8.70 3.65 -20.06
CA SER A 200 -7.75 2.59 -19.73
C SER A 200 -7.43 1.73 -20.97
N PRO A 201 -6.16 1.62 -21.40
CA PRO A 201 -5.77 0.71 -22.46
C PRO A 201 -6.13 -0.74 -22.14
N ARG A 202 -6.49 -1.49 -23.18
CA ARG A 202 -6.66 -2.93 -23.05
C ARG A 202 -5.28 -3.56 -22.97
N VAL A 203 -5.01 -4.23 -21.87
CA VAL A 203 -3.81 -5.04 -21.68
C VAL A 203 -4.25 -6.49 -21.82
N GLU A 204 -3.64 -7.20 -22.74
CA GLU A 204 -3.91 -8.63 -22.92
C GLU A 204 -3.18 -9.41 -21.82
N PHE A 205 -3.94 -10.24 -21.12
CA PHE A 205 -3.42 -11.13 -20.10
C PHE A 205 -3.41 -12.55 -20.67
N PRO A 206 -2.28 -13.22 -20.72
CA PRO A 206 -2.30 -14.65 -20.96
C PRO A 206 -3.15 -15.30 -19.86
N PRO A 207 -4.12 -16.17 -20.22
CA PRO A 207 -4.93 -16.86 -19.23
C PRO A 207 -4.02 -17.61 -18.26
N SER A 208 -4.26 -17.41 -16.98
CA SER A 208 -3.49 -18.08 -15.93
C SER A 208 -3.68 -19.60 -16.06
N PRO A 209 -2.63 -20.39 -16.22
CA PRO A 209 -2.77 -21.84 -16.26
C PRO A 209 -3.42 -22.32 -14.95
N PRO A 210 -4.28 -23.34 -14.99
CA PRO A 210 -4.81 -23.96 -13.80
C PRO A 210 -3.65 -24.55 -13.01
N GLY A 211 -3.21 -23.90 -11.96
CA GLY A 211 -2.05 -24.29 -11.17
C GLY A 211 -2.38 -24.32 -9.68
N LYS A 212 -1.64 -25.10 -8.92
CA LYS A 212 -1.86 -25.33 -7.50
C LYS A 212 -1.47 -24.07 -6.70
N PHE A 213 -2.45 -23.30 -6.23
CA PHE A 213 -2.26 -22.08 -5.42
C PHE A 213 -1.33 -22.31 -4.21
N HIS A 214 -1.43 -23.49 -3.58
CA HIS A 214 -0.59 -23.85 -2.43
C HIS A 214 0.92 -23.82 -2.73
N LEU A 215 1.34 -24.07 -3.99
CA LEU A 215 2.76 -23.99 -4.37
C LEU A 215 3.32 -22.57 -4.25
N MET A 216 2.48 -21.55 -4.45
CA MET A 216 2.88 -20.16 -4.25
C MET A 216 3.17 -19.89 -2.76
N LEU A 217 2.36 -20.47 -1.86
CA LEU A 217 2.56 -20.33 -0.42
C LEU A 217 3.80 -21.06 0.11
N LEU A 218 4.32 -22.04 -0.65
CA LEU A 218 5.55 -22.75 -0.31
C LEU A 218 6.82 -22.06 -0.81
N ALA A 219 6.71 -20.95 -1.55
CA ALA A 219 7.87 -20.26 -2.13
C ALA A 219 8.57 -19.37 -1.08
N PRO A 220 9.79 -19.71 -0.60
CA PRO A 220 10.48 -18.95 0.45
C PRO A 220 10.72 -17.50 0.05
N GLN A 221 11.01 -17.23 -1.23
CA GLN A 221 11.24 -15.88 -1.74
C GLN A 221 10.01 -14.98 -1.57
N LEU A 222 8.79 -15.52 -1.67
CA LEU A 222 7.57 -14.75 -1.50
C LEU A 222 7.35 -14.35 -0.03
N TRP A 223 7.65 -15.28 0.90
CA TRP A 223 7.63 -14.99 2.34
C TRP A 223 8.68 -13.95 2.73
N LEU A 224 9.87 -14.04 2.13
CA LEU A 224 10.95 -13.07 2.35
C LEU A 224 10.54 -11.67 1.90
N LEU A 225 9.93 -11.53 0.72
CA LEU A 225 9.37 -10.25 0.25
C LEU A 225 8.25 -9.75 1.18
N GLY A 226 7.39 -10.64 1.66
CA GLY A 226 6.35 -10.32 2.63
C GLY A 226 6.93 -9.82 3.96
N LEU A 227 8.00 -10.45 4.47
CA LEU A 227 8.71 -10.00 5.66
C LEU A 227 9.28 -8.58 5.47
N PHE A 228 9.84 -8.28 4.30
CA PHE A 228 10.31 -6.92 3.99
C PHE A 228 9.16 -5.93 3.89
N GLN A 229 7.99 -6.35 3.39
CA GLN A 229 6.78 -5.52 3.39
C GLN A 229 6.29 -5.24 4.83
N MET A 230 6.38 -6.23 5.73
CA MET A 230 6.13 -6.02 7.16
C MET A 230 7.11 -4.99 7.75
N ALA A 231 8.41 -5.17 7.49
CA ALA A 231 9.49 -4.34 8.00
C ALA A 231 9.54 -2.91 7.40
N THR A 232 8.89 -2.69 6.27
CA THR A 232 8.79 -1.37 5.63
C THR A 232 7.40 -0.79 5.81
N PHE A 233 6.44 -1.17 4.97
CA PHE A 233 5.09 -0.60 5.00
C PHE A 233 4.37 -0.83 6.32
N GLY A 234 4.42 -2.06 6.86
CA GLY A 234 3.76 -2.38 8.13
C GLY A 234 4.28 -1.51 9.26
N ILE A 235 5.60 -1.47 9.44
CA ILE A 235 6.24 -0.64 10.49
C ILE A 235 5.97 0.84 10.28
N SER A 236 5.93 1.34 9.05
CA SER A 236 5.67 2.76 8.82
C SER A 236 4.33 3.25 9.36
N VAL A 237 3.28 2.45 9.17
CA VAL A 237 1.95 2.79 9.67
C VAL A 237 1.92 2.73 11.20
N VAL A 238 2.59 1.74 11.79
CA VAL A 238 2.74 1.61 13.24
C VAL A 238 3.51 2.80 13.81
N VAL A 239 4.70 3.10 13.27
CA VAL A 239 5.51 4.26 13.71
C VAL A 239 4.76 5.57 13.51
N GLY A 240 4.13 5.79 12.35
CA GLY A 240 3.36 7.01 12.08
C GLY A 240 2.26 7.28 13.11
N SER A 241 1.60 6.22 13.57
CA SER A 241 0.57 6.32 14.60
C SER A 241 1.15 6.62 15.99
N TRP A 242 2.20 5.92 16.40
CA TRP A 242 2.76 5.99 17.75
C TRP A 242 3.74 7.14 17.96
N VAL A 243 4.40 7.63 16.91
CA VAL A 243 5.28 8.80 17.02
C VAL A 243 4.50 10.04 17.45
N VAL A 244 3.25 10.21 17.01
CA VAL A 244 2.38 11.30 17.46
C VAL A 244 2.15 11.23 18.96
N VAL A 245 1.84 10.04 19.47
CA VAL A 245 1.61 9.81 20.91
C VAL A 245 2.89 10.10 21.72
N LEU A 246 4.05 9.64 21.22
CA LEU A 246 5.36 9.92 21.84
C LEU A 246 5.64 11.42 21.88
N LEU A 247 5.48 12.13 20.76
CA LEU A 247 5.71 13.59 20.69
C LEU A 247 4.83 14.36 21.67
N VAL A 248 3.56 13.97 21.80
CA VAL A 248 2.61 14.63 22.73
C VAL A 248 2.92 14.26 24.18
N LYS A 249 3.03 12.97 24.50
CA LYS A 249 3.15 12.51 25.89
C LYS A 249 4.54 12.74 26.49
N VAL A 250 5.59 12.49 25.71
CA VAL A 250 6.99 12.53 26.20
C VAL A 250 7.62 13.92 25.97
N MET A 251 7.48 14.43 24.73
CA MET A 251 8.13 15.69 24.34
C MET A 251 7.26 16.92 24.57
N LYS A 252 5.99 16.76 25.00
CA LYS A 252 5.03 17.85 25.24
C LYS A 252 4.77 18.75 24.01
N VAL A 253 4.98 18.19 22.79
CA VAL A 253 4.69 18.91 21.54
C VAL A 253 3.17 19.06 21.39
N PRO A 254 2.66 20.24 21.00
CA PRO A 254 1.23 20.43 20.73
C PRO A 254 0.73 19.40 19.69
N ILE A 255 -0.47 18.86 19.93
CA ILE A 255 -1.03 17.74 19.14
C ILE A 255 -1.09 18.04 17.64
N THR A 256 -1.35 19.29 17.27
CA THR A 256 -1.37 19.72 15.86
C THR A 256 -0.01 19.58 15.20
N ARG A 257 1.07 20.03 15.85
CA ARG A 257 2.45 19.88 15.35
C ARG A 257 2.88 18.42 15.37
N ALA A 258 2.55 17.68 16.42
CA ALA A 258 2.85 16.26 16.51
C ALA A 258 2.17 15.46 15.38
N GLY A 259 0.92 15.77 15.06
CA GLY A 259 0.19 15.17 13.93
C GLY A 259 0.84 15.48 12.58
N MET A 260 1.26 16.74 12.36
CA MET A 260 2.00 17.14 11.15
C MET A 260 3.32 16.35 11.00
N ILE A 261 4.09 16.22 12.08
CA ILE A 261 5.35 15.48 12.07
C ILE A 261 5.10 13.99 11.83
N GLY A 262 4.14 13.39 12.53
CA GLY A 262 3.80 11.97 12.36
C GLY A 262 3.29 11.63 10.96
N SER A 263 2.53 12.54 10.32
CA SER A 263 2.04 12.33 8.96
C SER A 263 3.17 12.27 7.92
N LEU A 264 4.32 12.90 8.17
CA LEU A 264 5.48 12.86 7.28
C LEU A 264 5.97 11.43 7.05
N VAL A 265 5.82 10.52 8.02
CA VAL A 265 6.19 9.09 7.86
C VAL A 265 5.50 8.50 6.63
N LEU A 266 4.24 8.81 6.40
CA LEU A 266 3.48 8.30 5.25
C LEU A 266 3.58 9.20 4.03
N LEU A 267 3.55 10.53 4.21
CA LEU A 267 3.58 11.49 3.10
C LEU A 267 4.89 11.44 2.32
N LEU A 268 6.02 11.18 2.97
CA LEU A 268 7.30 10.98 2.28
C LEU A 268 7.26 9.78 1.33
N GLY A 269 6.35 8.83 1.52
CA GLY A 269 6.07 7.75 0.59
C GLY A 269 5.62 8.22 -0.80
N ILE A 270 5.07 9.43 -0.92
CA ILE A 270 4.68 10.01 -2.22
C ILE A 270 5.91 10.18 -3.12
N VAL A 271 7.02 10.59 -2.52
CA VAL A 271 8.29 10.83 -3.23
C VAL A 271 9.21 9.61 -3.20
N SER A 272 9.34 8.93 -2.05
CA SER A 272 10.30 7.84 -1.88
C SER A 272 9.95 6.59 -2.72
N ARG A 273 8.66 6.32 -3.00
CA ARG A 273 8.26 5.18 -3.84
C ARG A 273 8.65 5.36 -5.31
N PRO A 274 8.36 6.48 -5.99
CA PRO A 274 8.88 6.74 -7.34
C PRO A 274 10.42 6.80 -7.37
N LEU A 275 11.04 7.42 -6.37
CA LEU A 275 12.49 7.49 -6.24
C LEU A 275 13.13 6.09 -6.16
N GLY A 276 12.56 5.19 -5.36
CA GLY A 276 12.99 3.79 -5.31
C GLY A 276 12.87 3.08 -6.64
N GLY A 277 11.81 3.35 -7.41
CA GLY A 277 11.63 2.86 -8.77
C GLY A 277 12.70 3.36 -9.74
N LEU A 278 13.12 4.64 -9.62
CA LEU A 278 14.23 5.21 -10.38
C LEU A 278 15.58 4.62 -9.96
N LEU A 279 15.86 4.56 -8.66
CA LEU A 279 17.10 3.99 -8.13
C LEU A 279 17.30 2.53 -8.56
N ARG A 280 16.21 1.76 -8.66
CA ARG A 280 16.26 0.37 -9.14
C ARG A 280 16.83 0.23 -10.56
N GLN A 281 16.81 1.28 -11.37
CA GLN A 281 17.42 1.27 -12.71
C GLN A 281 18.96 1.34 -12.66
N HIS A 282 19.52 1.84 -11.56
CA HIS A 282 20.95 2.10 -11.42
C HIS A 282 21.63 1.19 -10.40
N MET A 283 20.84 0.54 -9.53
CA MET A 283 21.39 -0.32 -8.48
C MET A 283 20.62 -1.65 -8.36
N GLY A 284 21.30 -2.67 -7.85
CA GLY A 284 20.74 -3.98 -7.61
C GLY A 284 19.62 -3.96 -6.55
N ILE A 285 18.82 -5.01 -6.50
CA ILE A 285 17.73 -5.14 -5.55
C ILE A 285 18.25 -5.21 -4.09
N ARG A 286 19.35 -5.92 -3.85
CA ARG A 286 19.91 -6.12 -2.50
C ARG A 286 20.35 -4.80 -1.84
N PRO A 287 21.19 -3.95 -2.44
CA PRO A 287 21.60 -2.68 -1.81
C PRO A 287 20.42 -1.73 -1.61
N LEU A 288 19.42 -1.73 -2.50
CA LEU A 288 18.20 -0.94 -2.34
C LEU A 288 17.42 -1.36 -1.09
N PHE A 289 17.23 -2.67 -0.88
CA PHE A 289 16.53 -3.19 0.29
C PHE A 289 17.32 -3.00 1.58
N ALA A 290 18.63 -3.30 1.56
CA ALA A 290 19.48 -3.12 2.73
C ALA A 290 19.52 -1.66 3.19
N GLY A 291 19.76 -0.72 2.28
CA GLY A 291 19.75 0.71 2.60
C GLY A 291 18.42 1.18 3.16
N SER A 292 17.31 0.73 2.56
CA SER A 292 15.96 1.02 3.01
C SER A 292 15.68 0.52 4.44
N LEU A 293 15.97 -0.75 4.71
CA LEU A 293 15.75 -1.36 6.02
C LEU A 293 16.66 -0.75 7.10
N LEU A 294 17.91 -0.43 6.76
CA LEU A 294 18.82 0.27 7.67
C LEU A 294 18.31 1.68 8.01
N MET A 295 17.78 2.43 7.04
CA MET A 295 17.17 3.73 7.29
C MET A 295 15.97 3.63 8.26
N VAL A 296 15.08 2.66 8.04
CA VAL A 296 13.92 2.43 8.92
C VAL A 296 14.37 2.03 10.32
N SER A 297 15.33 1.08 10.43
CA SER A 297 15.86 0.62 11.70
C SER A 297 16.52 1.77 12.47
N LEU A 298 17.41 2.54 11.83
CA LEU A 298 18.06 3.69 12.43
C LEU A 298 17.03 4.73 12.89
N GLY A 299 16.02 5.01 12.06
CA GLY A 299 14.93 5.91 12.44
C GLY A 299 14.18 5.46 13.68
N CYS A 300 13.91 4.15 13.83
CA CYS A 300 13.32 3.61 15.06
C CYS A 300 14.26 3.76 16.26
N PHE A 301 15.57 3.48 16.12
CA PHE A 301 16.53 3.58 17.20
C PHE A 301 16.79 5.02 17.67
N LEU A 302 16.60 6.01 16.84
CA LEU A 302 16.67 7.43 17.24
C LEU A 302 15.59 7.83 18.29
N PHE A 303 14.57 7.00 18.50
CA PHE A 303 13.59 7.19 19.57
C PHE A 303 13.95 6.51 20.91
N LEU A 304 15.13 5.89 21.03
CA LEU A 304 15.56 5.20 22.26
C LEU A 304 16.15 6.11 23.35
N PRO A 305 16.85 7.23 23.04
CA PRO A 305 17.43 8.08 24.08
C PRO A 305 16.40 8.58 25.10
N SER A 306 16.85 8.84 26.33
CA SER A 306 15.96 9.32 27.41
C SER A 306 15.46 10.75 27.17
N SER A 307 16.29 11.56 26.49
CA SER A 307 15.93 12.89 26.02
C SER A 307 16.01 12.93 24.50
N ILE A 308 14.89 13.13 23.84
CA ILE A 308 14.80 13.22 22.38
C ILE A 308 14.62 14.69 22.02
N SER A 309 15.52 15.23 21.21
CA SER A 309 15.35 16.57 20.67
C SER A 309 14.38 16.58 19.49
N LEU A 310 13.73 17.71 19.22
CA LEU A 310 12.82 17.83 18.05
C LEU A 310 13.55 17.56 16.71
N PRO A 311 14.78 18.05 16.48
CA PRO A 311 15.56 17.67 15.29
C PRO A 311 15.81 16.15 15.18
N THR A 312 16.13 15.47 16.29
CA THR A 312 16.30 14.02 16.31
C THR A 312 15.01 13.30 15.92
N ALA A 313 13.87 13.73 16.47
CA ALA A 313 12.57 13.15 16.13
C ALA A 313 12.20 13.39 14.64
N LEU A 314 12.47 14.58 14.10
CA LEU A 314 12.28 14.87 12.68
C LEU A 314 13.18 14.00 11.80
N THR A 315 14.47 13.86 12.15
CA THR A 315 15.40 12.97 11.44
C THR A 315 14.91 11.54 11.45
N ALA A 316 14.45 11.03 12.60
CA ALA A 316 13.88 9.71 12.73
C ALA A 316 12.68 9.50 11.79
N VAL A 317 11.73 10.44 11.80
CA VAL A 317 10.53 10.41 10.94
C VAL A 317 10.91 10.44 9.45
N VAL A 318 11.87 11.27 9.06
CA VAL A 318 12.34 11.37 7.67
C VAL A 318 13.02 10.07 7.23
N LEU A 319 13.90 9.51 8.06
CA LEU A 319 14.56 8.22 7.77
C LEU A 319 13.54 7.09 7.57
N VAL A 320 12.57 6.98 8.48
CA VAL A 320 11.50 5.98 8.33
C VAL A 320 10.70 6.26 7.05
N GLY A 321 10.22 7.49 6.85
CA GLY A 321 9.36 7.86 5.73
C GLY A 321 10.00 7.69 4.35
N ILE A 322 11.31 7.94 4.23
CA ILE A 322 12.05 7.67 2.99
C ILE A 322 12.32 6.17 2.85
N GLY A 323 12.80 5.54 3.91
CA GLY A 323 13.19 4.12 3.90
C GLY A 323 12.06 3.20 3.47
N ILE A 324 10.83 3.43 3.94
CA ILE A 324 9.69 2.57 3.63
C ILE A 324 9.26 2.57 2.17
N GLY A 325 9.47 3.69 1.46
CA GLY A 325 9.00 3.81 0.08
C GLY A 325 9.95 3.20 -0.94
N MET A 326 11.25 3.27 -0.71
CA MET A 326 12.27 2.87 -1.68
C MET A 326 12.15 1.45 -2.22
N PRO A 327 11.90 0.38 -1.43
CA PRO A 327 11.85 -0.98 -1.94
C PRO A 327 10.52 -1.33 -2.61
N TYR A 328 9.48 -0.50 -2.47
CA TYR A 328 8.11 -0.77 -2.90
C TYR A 328 8.03 -1.29 -4.35
N ALA A 329 8.56 -0.54 -5.31
CA ALA A 329 8.46 -0.88 -6.73
C ALA A 329 9.20 -2.19 -7.05
N ALA A 330 10.41 -2.35 -6.53
CA ALA A 330 11.24 -3.55 -6.74
C ALA A 330 10.59 -4.79 -6.12
N MET A 331 9.99 -4.64 -4.94
CA MET A 331 9.32 -5.73 -4.21
C MET A 331 8.13 -6.30 -4.98
N PHE A 332 7.21 -5.43 -5.41
CA PHE A 332 6.03 -5.88 -6.16
C PHE A 332 6.38 -6.38 -7.57
N SER A 333 7.32 -5.74 -8.26
CA SER A 333 7.82 -6.23 -9.54
C SER A 333 8.47 -7.61 -9.40
N ARG A 334 9.24 -7.85 -8.32
CA ARG A 334 9.84 -9.16 -8.05
C ARG A 334 8.79 -10.22 -7.74
N ALA A 335 7.81 -9.91 -6.88
CA ALA A 335 6.71 -10.82 -6.55
C ALA A 335 5.95 -11.26 -7.81
N ALA A 336 5.65 -10.32 -8.71
CA ALA A 336 5.00 -10.61 -9.97
C ALA A 336 5.84 -11.51 -10.90
N LYS A 337 7.16 -11.27 -10.97
CA LYS A 337 8.09 -12.09 -11.79
C LYS A 337 8.25 -13.52 -11.27
N LEU A 338 8.18 -13.74 -9.95
CA LEU A 338 8.24 -15.08 -9.37
C LEU A 338 7.05 -15.96 -9.80
N PHE A 339 5.90 -15.34 -10.05
CA PHE A 339 4.68 -16.05 -10.43
C PHE A 339 3.97 -15.34 -11.60
N PRO A 340 4.49 -15.39 -12.84
CA PRO A 340 3.93 -14.66 -13.97
C PRO A 340 2.45 -14.96 -14.23
N GLY A 341 2.03 -16.24 -14.11
CA GLY A 341 0.63 -16.62 -14.24
C GLY A 341 -0.28 -16.24 -13.08
N ARG A 342 0.28 -15.74 -11.93
CA ARG A 342 -0.43 -15.38 -10.70
C ARG A 342 0.15 -14.13 -10.05
N ALA A 343 0.54 -13.19 -10.86
CA ALA A 343 1.24 -11.99 -10.42
C ALA A 343 0.40 -11.17 -9.42
N ALA A 344 -0.91 -11.04 -9.64
CA ALA A 344 -1.77 -10.30 -8.73
C ALA A 344 -1.89 -10.99 -7.36
N ALA A 345 -2.07 -12.32 -7.34
CA ALA A 345 -2.13 -13.07 -6.09
C ALA A 345 -0.80 -13.03 -5.32
N ALA A 346 0.34 -13.11 -6.01
CA ALA A 346 1.67 -12.99 -5.40
C ALA A 346 1.91 -11.59 -4.80
N MET A 347 1.59 -10.54 -5.54
CA MET A 347 1.65 -9.16 -5.04
C MET A 347 0.71 -8.95 -3.85
N GLY A 348 -0.51 -9.53 -3.93
CA GLY A 348 -1.49 -9.50 -2.85
C GLY A 348 -0.97 -10.16 -1.58
N PHE A 349 -0.37 -11.36 -1.69
CA PHE A 349 0.21 -12.05 -0.54
C PHE A 349 1.28 -11.21 0.17
N VAL A 350 2.20 -10.62 -0.58
CA VAL A 350 3.23 -9.73 -0.03
C VAL A 350 2.61 -8.55 0.72
N ASN A 351 1.61 -7.89 0.11
CA ASN A 351 0.95 -6.75 0.75
C ASN A 351 0.12 -7.14 1.98
N MET A 352 -0.54 -8.29 1.95
CA MET A 352 -1.29 -8.83 3.08
C MET A 352 -0.42 -8.96 4.33
N LEU A 353 0.80 -9.47 4.20
CA LEU A 353 1.74 -9.58 5.33
C LEU A 353 2.08 -8.20 5.90
N GLY A 354 2.28 -7.18 5.06
CA GLY A 354 2.45 -5.81 5.54
C GLY A 354 1.27 -5.30 6.38
N ILE A 355 0.03 -5.63 5.97
CA ILE A 355 -1.17 -5.23 6.71
C ILE A 355 -1.31 -6.02 8.02
N ILE A 356 -0.94 -7.30 8.05
CA ILE A 356 -0.89 -8.10 9.28
C ILE A 356 0.02 -7.44 10.32
N MET A 357 1.17 -6.90 9.88
CA MET A 357 2.05 -6.12 10.77
C MET A 357 1.38 -4.86 11.30
N ILE A 358 0.53 -4.20 10.53
CA ILE A 358 -0.24 -3.03 11.01
C ILE A 358 -1.22 -3.46 12.09
N LEU A 359 -1.99 -4.53 11.83
CA LEU A 359 -3.04 -5.02 12.74
C LEU A 359 -2.47 -5.56 14.05
N GLY A 360 -1.32 -6.22 14.03
CA GLY A 360 -0.67 -6.78 15.22
C GLY A 360 0.33 -5.83 15.87
N GLY A 361 1.08 -5.08 15.07
CA GLY A 361 2.18 -4.22 15.56
C GLY A 361 1.70 -3.00 16.34
N ALA A 362 0.58 -2.38 15.93
CA ALA A 362 0.07 -1.22 16.65
C ALA A 362 -0.39 -1.55 18.07
N PRO A 363 -1.18 -2.62 18.33
CA PRO A 363 -1.48 -3.07 19.68
C PRO A 363 -0.23 -3.51 20.47
N LEU A 364 0.71 -4.18 19.82
CA LEU A 364 1.96 -4.63 20.45
C LEU A 364 2.76 -3.45 20.99
N VAL A 365 2.91 -2.38 20.22
CA VAL A 365 3.61 -1.15 20.68
C VAL A 365 2.93 -0.55 21.90
N GLY A 366 1.59 -0.46 21.88
CA GLY A 366 0.82 0.03 23.02
C GLY A 366 1.01 -0.83 24.27
N HIS A 367 0.88 -2.14 24.12
CA HIS A 367 1.05 -3.09 25.23
C HIS A 367 2.46 -3.04 25.82
N LEU A 368 3.50 -3.01 25.00
CA LEU A 368 4.89 -2.87 25.48
C LEU A 368 5.11 -1.54 26.20
N ALA A 369 4.52 -0.45 25.69
CA ALA A 369 4.62 0.85 26.34
C ALA A 369 3.91 0.87 27.70
N ASP A 370 2.76 0.22 27.83
CA ASP A 370 2.03 0.09 29.09
C ASP A 370 2.77 -0.79 30.10
N LEU A 371 3.34 -1.92 29.66
CA LEU A 371 4.12 -2.82 30.53
C LEU A 371 5.42 -2.20 31.05
N THR A 372 6.12 -1.43 30.21
CA THR A 372 7.44 -0.90 30.53
C THR A 372 7.42 0.56 31.01
N GLY A 373 6.26 1.21 30.94
CA GLY A 373 6.12 2.64 31.20
C GLY A 373 6.86 3.53 30.20
N SER A 374 7.34 2.96 29.07
CA SER A 374 8.20 3.68 28.12
C SER A 374 8.01 3.19 26.68
N PHE A 375 8.02 4.12 25.74
CA PHE A 375 8.03 3.81 24.31
C PHE A 375 9.37 3.27 23.80
N LYS A 376 10.47 3.35 24.58
CA LYS A 376 11.80 2.90 24.17
C LYS A 376 11.79 1.42 23.75
N THR A 377 11.24 0.56 24.60
CA THR A 377 11.15 -0.88 24.33
C THR A 377 10.38 -1.14 23.04
N SER A 378 9.28 -0.43 22.82
CA SER A 378 8.46 -0.56 21.61
C SER A 378 9.25 -0.20 20.35
N PHE A 379 9.93 0.94 20.34
CA PHE A 379 10.76 1.35 19.20
C PHE A 379 12.01 0.48 19.04
N ALA A 380 12.59 -0.03 20.12
CA ALA A 380 13.69 -1.00 20.08
C ALA A 380 13.24 -2.31 19.37
N VAL A 381 12.06 -2.81 19.70
CA VAL A 381 11.50 -4.02 19.07
C VAL A 381 11.24 -3.79 17.58
N LEU A 382 10.64 -2.65 17.19
CA LEU A 382 10.41 -2.32 15.79
C LEU A 382 11.73 -2.17 15.00
N GLY A 383 12.70 -1.43 15.56
CA GLY A 383 14.03 -1.26 14.97
C GLY A 383 14.80 -2.57 14.87
N GLY A 384 14.75 -3.39 15.92
CA GLY A 384 15.38 -4.71 15.96
C GLY A 384 14.77 -5.68 14.94
N PHE A 385 13.45 -5.71 14.80
CA PHE A 385 12.77 -6.51 13.79
C PHE A 385 13.19 -6.09 12.35
N THR A 386 13.30 -4.78 12.11
CA THR A 386 13.73 -4.26 10.80
C THR A 386 15.20 -4.58 10.54
N LEU A 387 16.06 -4.47 11.55
CA LEU A 387 17.49 -4.81 11.45
C LEU A 387 17.69 -6.32 11.21
N ALA A 388 16.95 -7.16 11.93
CA ALA A 388 16.96 -8.61 11.69
C ALA A 388 16.49 -8.95 10.28
N SER A 389 15.47 -8.25 9.78
CA SER A 389 15.02 -8.39 8.39
C SER A 389 16.11 -7.98 7.40
N CYS A 390 16.91 -6.95 7.71
CA CYS A 390 18.03 -6.52 6.87
C CYS A 390 19.10 -7.63 6.74
N ALA A 391 19.36 -8.41 7.78
CA ALA A 391 20.29 -9.54 7.74
C ALA A 391 19.85 -10.64 6.76
N LEU A 392 18.57 -10.70 6.40
CA LEU A 392 18.03 -11.65 5.43
C LEU A 392 18.08 -11.16 3.97
N VAL A 393 18.49 -9.93 3.72
CA VAL A 393 18.61 -9.37 2.36
C VAL A 393 19.53 -10.21 1.44
N PRO A 394 20.65 -10.79 1.90
CA PRO A 394 21.47 -11.65 1.05
C PRO A 394 20.74 -12.88 0.48
N LEU A 395 19.62 -13.31 1.11
CA LEU A 395 18.79 -14.44 0.66
C LEU A 395 17.90 -14.09 -0.54
N ILE A 396 17.73 -12.81 -0.87
CA ILE A 396 17.07 -12.42 -2.12
C ILE A 396 17.98 -12.84 -3.29
N ASP A 397 17.41 -13.47 -4.31
CA ASP A 397 18.14 -13.77 -5.53
C ASP A 397 18.69 -12.48 -6.15
N ARG A 398 19.92 -12.55 -6.67
CA ARG A 398 20.52 -11.42 -7.37
C ARG A 398 19.71 -11.12 -8.63
N GLU A 399 19.31 -9.88 -8.79
CA GLU A 399 18.86 -9.32 -10.06
C GLU A 399 19.79 -8.14 -10.40
N ASP A 400 20.38 -8.19 -11.57
CA ASP A 400 21.13 -7.08 -12.10
C ASP A 400 20.22 -5.88 -12.37
N PRO A 401 20.73 -4.64 -12.33
CA PRO A 401 19.99 -3.46 -12.79
C PRO A 401 19.43 -3.71 -14.18
N ALA A 402 18.22 -3.22 -14.45
CA ALA A 402 17.65 -3.35 -15.78
C ALA A 402 18.63 -2.76 -16.82
N PRO A 403 18.90 -3.46 -17.96
CA PRO A 403 19.78 -2.94 -18.97
C PRO A 403 19.32 -1.53 -19.38
N ARG A 404 20.24 -0.58 -19.43
CA ARG A 404 19.95 0.76 -19.96
C ARG A 404 19.43 0.57 -21.39
N ALA A 405 18.27 1.15 -21.69
CA ALA A 405 17.81 1.21 -23.08
C ALA A 405 18.95 1.84 -23.89
N VAL A 406 19.48 1.07 -24.82
CA VAL A 406 20.42 1.58 -25.81
C VAL A 406 19.66 2.67 -26.55
N GLN A 407 20.05 3.94 -26.37
CA GLN A 407 19.53 5.00 -27.19
C GLN A 407 19.92 4.63 -28.63
N PRO A 408 18.96 4.58 -29.57
CA PRO A 408 19.35 4.46 -30.96
C PRO A 408 20.28 5.63 -31.27
N GLY A 409 21.49 5.31 -31.68
CA GLY A 409 22.51 6.29 -31.97
C GLY A 409 22.01 7.37 -32.93
N ASN A 410 22.47 8.60 -32.70
CA ASN A 410 22.31 9.73 -33.58
C ASN A 410 22.79 9.41 -35.00
#